data_3ae090bbbf4006086c3e0c965656060b
#
_entry.id   3ae090bbbf4006086c3e0c965656060b
#
_cell.length_a   1.000
_cell.length_b   1.000
_cell.length_c   1.000
_cell.angle_alpha   90.00
_cell.angle_beta   90.00
_cell.angle_gamma   90.00
#
_symmetry.space_group_name_H-M   'P 1'
#
loop_
_entity.id
_entity.type
_entity.pdbx_description
1 polymer ?
#
loop_
_entity_poly.entity_id
_entity_poly.type
_entity_poly.pdbx_seq_one_letter_code
_entity_poly.pdbx_strand_id
1 'polypeptide(L)'
;MRILISPAKKMRVDGDSLAPTALPRFLEEAEILKNALTGLTAEERRRLWECSEAIAQVNEERLRLMDLFHAVTPAILAYEGIQYQYMAPGVLERKQLDYLQEHLRIGSGLYGLLCPFDSVAPYRLEMQAKLKAAGKKDLYDFWGGKPAEQLAAETDWIVNLASKEYSKAVWPHLPRRVGFISCVFG
;
A
#
# COMPACT_ATOMS: atom_id res chain seq x y z
N MET A 1 8.28 16.75 -7.30
CA MET A 1 8.52 15.37 -7.78
C MET A 1 8.06 14.39 -6.70
N ARG A 2 7.41 13.28 -7.09
CA ARG A 2 7.09 12.15 -6.19
C ARG A 2 7.81 10.90 -6.64
N ILE A 3 8.12 10.02 -5.70
CA ILE A 3 8.74 8.71 -5.93
C ILE A 3 7.72 7.65 -5.55
N LEU A 4 7.31 6.82 -6.51
CA LEU A 4 6.37 5.73 -6.27
C LEU A 4 7.14 4.42 -6.05
N ILE A 5 6.82 3.71 -4.96
CA ILE A 5 7.39 2.40 -4.65
C ILE A 5 6.29 1.36 -4.42
N SER A 6 6.68 0.07 -4.50
CA SER A 6 5.81 -1.05 -4.10
C SER A 6 5.78 -1.22 -2.58
N PRO A 7 4.69 -1.79 -2.03
CA PRO A 7 4.68 -2.32 -0.68
C PRO A 7 5.49 -3.61 -0.60
N ALA A 8 5.48 -4.28 0.56
CA ALA A 8 5.95 -5.65 0.71
C ALA A 8 4.81 -6.57 1.17
N LYS A 9 4.93 -7.86 0.83
CA LYS A 9 3.96 -8.89 1.25
C LYS A 9 3.99 -9.15 2.76
N LYS A 10 5.17 -9.00 3.37
CA LYS A 10 5.37 -9.16 4.80
C LYS A 10 5.25 -7.81 5.49
N MET A 11 4.55 -7.80 6.61
CA MET A 11 4.35 -6.61 7.43
C MET A 11 4.56 -6.93 8.90
N ARG A 12 4.92 -5.92 9.68
CA ARG A 12 5.03 -5.95 11.14
C ARG A 12 4.21 -4.84 11.79
N VAL A 13 3.99 -4.96 13.08
CA VAL A 13 3.54 -3.86 13.93
C VAL A 13 4.77 -3.23 14.59
N ASP A 14 4.86 -1.92 14.53
CA ASP A 14 5.89 -1.12 15.19
C ASP A 14 5.21 0.15 15.73
N GLY A 15 4.86 0.13 17.00
CA GLY A 15 4.22 1.25 17.70
C GLY A 15 5.19 2.07 18.54
N ASP A 16 6.47 1.65 18.64
CA ASP A 16 7.42 2.22 19.59
C ASP A 16 8.46 3.13 18.92
N SER A 17 8.80 2.90 17.65
CA SER A 17 9.90 3.62 16.98
C SER A 17 9.51 5.03 16.54
N LEU A 18 8.43 5.15 15.78
CA LEU A 18 7.90 6.43 15.28
C LEU A 18 6.38 6.38 15.27
N ALA A 19 5.74 7.47 15.67
CA ALA A 19 4.28 7.58 15.59
C ALA A 19 3.83 7.93 14.16
N PRO A 20 2.70 7.38 13.67
CA PRO A 20 2.06 7.85 12.46
C PRO A 20 1.58 9.30 12.64
N THR A 21 1.53 10.06 11.55
CA THR A 21 1.13 11.46 11.55
C THR A 21 -0.25 11.72 10.95
N ALA A 22 -0.79 10.77 10.21
CA ALA A 22 -2.08 10.89 9.54
C ALA A 22 -2.73 9.52 9.34
N LEU A 23 -4.04 9.54 9.08
CA LEU A 23 -4.78 8.40 8.54
C LEU A 23 -4.58 8.32 7.01
N PRO A 24 -4.63 7.11 6.41
CA PRO A 24 -4.62 6.95 4.97
C PRO A 24 -5.76 7.70 4.29
N ARG A 25 -5.47 8.30 3.14
CA ARG A 25 -6.45 9.10 2.40
C ARG A 25 -7.70 8.32 1.99
N PHE A 26 -7.53 7.06 1.60
CA PHE A 26 -8.60 6.20 1.09
C PHE A 26 -9.06 5.17 2.13
N LEU A 27 -9.28 5.65 3.37
CA LEU A 27 -9.63 4.78 4.49
C LEU A 27 -11.02 4.14 4.33
N GLU A 28 -11.97 4.88 3.76
CA GLU A 28 -13.31 4.37 3.47
C GLU A 28 -13.29 3.24 2.44
N GLU A 29 -12.48 3.41 1.38
CA GLU A 29 -12.25 2.38 0.38
C GLU A 29 -11.55 1.15 0.99
N ALA A 30 -10.59 1.38 1.87
CA ALA A 30 -9.91 0.29 2.59
C ALA A 30 -10.90 -0.51 3.44
N GLU A 31 -11.88 0.14 4.06
CA GLU A 31 -12.92 -0.52 4.83
C GLU A 31 -13.86 -1.35 3.94
N ILE A 32 -14.22 -0.86 2.75
CA ILE A 32 -14.97 -1.64 1.78
C ILE A 32 -14.21 -2.91 1.38
N LEU A 33 -12.89 -2.80 1.13
CA LEU A 33 -12.06 -3.96 0.79
C LEU A 33 -11.88 -4.92 1.97
N LYS A 34 -11.69 -4.42 3.19
CA LYS A 34 -11.67 -5.22 4.42
C LYS A 34 -12.98 -6.02 4.57
N ASN A 35 -14.11 -5.37 4.39
CA ASN A 35 -15.42 -6.03 4.49
C ASN A 35 -15.60 -7.10 3.40
N ALA A 36 -15.15 -6.83 2.17
CA ALA A 36 -15.14 -7.81 1.09
C ALA A 36 -14.27 -9.03 1.42
N LEU A 37 -13.07 -8.81 1.99
CA LEU A 37 -12.21 -9.90 2.48
C LEU A 37 -12.87 -10.71 3.60
N THR A 38 -13.48 -10.03 4.56
CA THR A 38 -14.17 -10.68 5.70
C THR A 38 -15.35 -11.53 5.25
N GLY A 39 -16.03 -11.14 4.17
CA GLY A 39 -17.13 -11.87 3.58
C GLY A 39 -16.76 -13.16 2.84
N LEU A 40 -15.47 -13.36 2.53
CA LEU A 40 -14.98 -14.60 1.92
C LEU A 40 -14.81 -15.70 2.97
N THR A 41 -14.87 -16.97 2.54
CA THR A 41 -14.46 -18.10 3.38
C THR A 41 -12.92 -18.13 3.55
N ALA A 42 -12.43 -18.81 4.56
CA ALA A 42 -10.98 -18.96 4.79
C ALA A 42 -10.27 -19.60 3.59
N GLU A 43 -10.92 -20.56 2.91
CA GLU A 43 -10.37 -21.20 1.72
C GLU A 43 -10.27 -20.24 0.53
N GLU A 44 -11.31 -19.41 0.32
CA GLU A 44 -11.29 -18.37 -0.73
C GLU A 44 -10.21 -17.33 -0.45
N ARG A 45 -10.05 -16.86 0.80
CA ARG A 45 -8.96 -15.95 1.18
C ARG A 45 -7.60 -16.56 0.96
N ARG A 46 -7.38 -17.81 1.34
CA ARG A 46 -6.11 -18.52 1.10
C ARG A 46 -5.76 -18.59 -0.39
N ARG A 47 -6.74 -18.88 -1.24
CA ARG A 47 -6.57 -18.87 -2.70
C ARG A 47 -6.26 -17.47 -3.22
N LEU A 48 -6.95 -16.45 -2.71
CA LEU A 48 -6.73 -15.05 -3.07
C LEU A 48 -5.31 -14.58 -2.69
N TRP A 49 -4.83 -14.99 -1.52
CA TRP A 49 -3.51 -14.64 -1.00
C TRP A 49 -2.35 -15.45 -1.60
N GLU A 50 -2.64 -16.50 -2.34
CA GLU A 50 -1.64 -17.39 -2.96
C GLU A 50 -0.50 -17.73 -1.99
N CYS A 51 -0.83 -18.26 -0.81
CA CYS A 51 0.15 -18.50 0.26
C CYS A 51 -0.03 -19.87 0.92
N SER A 52 0.99 -20.27 1.71
CA SER A 52 0.94 -21.49 2.53
C SER A 52 -0.10 -21.34 3.66
N GLU A 53 -0.53 -22.48 4.20
CA GLU A 53 -1.50 -22.53 5.31
C GLU A 53 -1.02 -21.70 6.51
N ALA A 54 0.24 -21.85 6.90
CA ALA A 54 0.82 -21.10 8.03
C ALA A 54 0.76 -19.56 7.82
N ILE A 55 1.01 -19.10 6.59
CA ILE A 55 0.88 -17.66 6.25
C ILE A 55 -0.59 -17.25 6.24
N ALA A 56 -1.49 -18.10 5.76
CA ALA A 56 -2.91 -17.84 5.76
C ALA A 56 -3.44 -17.65 7.19
N GLN A 57 -3.09 -18.53 8.14
CA GLN A 57 -3.50 -18.44 9.53
C GLN A 57 -3.08 -17.11 10.18
N VAL A 58 -1.85 -16.64 9.95
CA VAL A 58 -1.38 -15.33 10.45
C VAL A 58 -2.23 -14.19 9.87
N ASN A 59 -2.58 -14.26 8.59
CA ASN A 59 -3.36 -13.19 7.95
C ASN A 59 -4.86 -13.26 8.28
N GLU A 60 -5.42 -14.43 8.59
CA GLU A 60 -6.76 -14.57 9.17
C GLU A 60 -6.86 -13.84 10.51
N GLU A 61 -5.87 -14.05 11.38
CA GLU A 61 -5.83 -13.36 12.68
C GLU A 61 -5.64 -11.84 12.52
N ARG A 62 -4.78 -11.41 11.60
CA ARG A 62 -4.61 -10.00 11.27
C ARG A 62 -5.91 -9.38 10.76
N LEU A 63 -6.64 -10.06 9.87
CA LEU A 63 -7.92 -9.58 9.34
C LEU A 63 -8.98 -9.49 10.46
N ARG A 64 -9.03 -10.47 11.35
CA ARG A 64 -9.95 -10.50 12.49
C ARG A 64 -9.72 -9.34 13.45
N LEU A 65 -8.45 -8.98 13.70
CA LEU A 65 -8.06 -7.92 14.65
C LEU A 65 -7.88 -6.55 13.97
N MET A 66 -8.06 -6.46 12.64
CA MET A 66 -7.76 -5.26 11.88
C MET A 66 -8.64 -4.08 12.28
N ASP A 67 -8.03 -3.07 12.87
CA ASP A 67 -8.61 -1.75 13.09
C ASP A 67 -7.89 -0.76 12.17
N LEU A 68 -8.61 -0.23 11.19
CA LEU A 68 -8.04 0.70 10.20
C LEU A 68 -7.91 2.12 10.74
N PHE A 69 -8.68 2.47 11.78
CA PHE A 69 -8.76 3.82 12.33
C PHE A 69 -7.78 4.06 13.48
N HIS A 70 -7.41 2.99 14.20
CA HIS A 70 -6.53 3.07 15.37
C HIS A 70 -5.21 2.31 15.18
N ALA A 71 -4.78 2.13 13.92
CA ALA A 71 -3.48 1.54 13.64
C ALA A 71 -2.34 2.45 14.14
N VAL A 72 -1.31 1.84 14.69
CA VAL A 72 -0.22 2.57 15.38
C VAL A 72 1.09 2.61 14.62
N THR A 73 1.17 1.90 13.49
CA THR A 73 2.42 1.73 12.74
C THR A 73 2.42 2.61 11.50
N PRO A 74 3.44 3.48 11.31
CA PRO A 74 3.63 4.19 10.04
C PRO A 74 3.89 3.22 8.89
N ALA A 75 3.33 3.49 7.72
CA ALA A 75 3.46 2.63 6.54
C ALA A 75 4.92 2.29 6.20
N ILE A 76 5.83 3.27 6.31
CA ILE A 76 7.25 3.08 6.00
C ILE A 76 7.95 2.06 6.94
N LEU A 77 7.46 1.89 8.17
CA LEU A 77 7.98 0.94 9.15
C LEU A 77 7.21 -0.39 9.14
N ALA A 78 5.99 -0.40 8.60
CA ALA A 78 5.13 -1.58 8.59
C ALA A 78 5.58 -2.64 7.57
N TYR A 79 6.10 -2.23 6.43
CA TYR A 79 6.49 -3.16 5.36
C TYR A 79 7.88 -3.75 5.59
N GLU A 80 7.99 -5.08 5.47
CA GLU A 80 9.23 -5.84 5.58
C GLU A 80 9.56 -6.49 4.24
N GLY A 81 10.54 -5.92 3.53
CA GLY A 81 11.06 -6.42 2.27
C GLY A 81 12.45 -5.84 2.01
N ILE A 82 13.15 -6.39 1.02
CA ILE A 82 14.55 -6.01 0.73
C ILE A 82 14.70 -4.51 0.51
N GLN A 83 13.77 -3.87 -0.19
CA GLN A 83 13.75 -2.43 -0.45
C GLN A 83 13.69 -1.63 0.86
N TYR A 84 12.84 -2.03 1.81
CA TYR A 84 12.68 -1.38 3.11
C TYR A 84 13.86 -1.63 4.03
N GLN A 85 14.48 -2.82 3.95
CA GLN A 85 15.70 -3.13 4.70
C GLN A 85 16.87 -2.23 4.26
N TYR A 86 17.07 -2.04 2.95
CA TYR A 86 18.11 -1.15 2.44
C TYR A 86 17.81 0.33 2.69
N MET A 87 16.55 0.72 2.67
CA MET A 87 16.14 2.09 3.01
C MET A 87 16.37 2.38 4.50
N ALA A 88 16.25 1.37 5.37
CA ALA A 88 16.48 1.41 6.81
C ALA A 88 15.79 2.60 7.50
N PRO A 89 14.45 2.80 7.35
CA PRO A 89 13.78 4.02 7.82
C PRO A 89 13.87 4.25 9.33
N GLY A 90 14.11 3.21 10.12
CA GLY A 90 14.24 3.29 11.58
C GLY A 90 15.53 3.96 12.08
N VAL A 91 16.52 4.17 11.21
CA VAL A 91 17.82 4.82 11.56
C VAL A 91 18.03 6.16 10.86
N LEU A 92 17.02 6.64 10.13
CA LEU A 92 17.09 7.92 9.41
C LEU A 92 16.93 9.10 10.37
N GLU A 93 17.67 10.16 10.10
CA GLU A 93 17.54 11.42 10.80
C GLU A 93 16.26 12.17 10.41
N ARG A 94 15.83 13.11 11.23
CA ARG A 94 14.61 13.89 11.02
C ARG A 94 14.50 14.50 9.62
N LYS A 95 15.56 15.10 9.10
CA LYS A 95 15.57 15.71 7.75
C LYS A 95 15.35 14.69 6.64
N GLN A 96 15.86 13.46 6.80
CA GLN A 96 15.68 12.36 5.86
C GLN A 96 14.25 11.82 5.92
N LEU A 97 13.68 11.72 7.11
CA LEU A 97 12.28 11.34 7.31
C LEU A 97 11.32 12.37 6.72
N ASP A 98 11.58 13.67 6.91
CA ASP A 98 10.81 14.76 6.32
C ASP A 98 10.89 14.70 4.78
N TYR A 99 12.06 14.41 4.20
CA TYR A 99 12.22 14.21 2.76
C TYR A 99 11.40 13.02 2.25
N LEU A 100 11.42 11.88 2.97
CA LEU A 100 10.59 10.74 2.61
C LEU A 100 9.11 11.08 2.65
N GLN A 101 8.64 11.75 3.70
CA GLN A 101 7.23 12.14 3.84
C GLN A 101 6.79 13.04 2.68
N GLU A 102 7.63 13.97 2.28
CA GLU A 102 7.34 14.86 1.15
C GLU A 102 7.33 14.11 -0.18
N HIS A 103 8.34 13.31 -0.45
CA HIS A 103 8.58 12.80 -1.81
C HIS A 103 8.11 11.37 -2.06
N LEU A 104 8.06 10.50 -1.06
CA LEU A 104 7.76 9.09 -1.24
C LEU A 104 6.26 8.82 -1.20
N ARG A 105 5.80 7.91 -2.06
CA ARG A 105 4.46 7.33 -2.02
C ARG A 105 4.56 5.83 -2.20
N ILE A 106 3.77 5.10 -1.42
CA ILE A 106 3.77 3.63 -1.38
C ILE A 106 2.46 3.14 -1.98
N GLY A 107 2.54 2.38 -3.07
CA GLY A 107 1.37 1.68 -3.62
C GLY A 107 0.85 0.65 -2.61
N SER A 108 -0.47 0.42 -2.57
CA SER A 108 -1.09 -0.52 -1.64
C SER A 108 -2.34 -1.14 -2.26
N GLY A 109 -2.47 -2.47 -2.17
CA GLY A 109 -3.70 -3.14 -2.60
C GLY A 109 -4.89 -2.78 -1.71
N LEU A 110 -4.68 -2.60 -0.40
CA LEU A 110 -5.74 -2.28 0.57
C LEU A 110 -6.02 -0.78 0.68
N TYR A 111 -4.98 0.06 0.67
CA TYR A 111 -5.11 1.50 0.91
C TYR A 111 -4.92 2.35 -0.36
N GLY A 112 -4.72 1.74 -1.54
CA GLY A 112 -4.48 2.42 -2.82
C GLY A 112 -3.12 3.10 -2.87
N LEU A 113 -2.97 4.24 -2.22
CA LEU A 113 -1.73 5.01 -2.14
C LEU A 113 -1.54 5.56 -0.73
N LEU A 114 -0.34 5.39 -0.19
CA LEU A 114 0.04 5.80 1.16
C LEU A 114 1.17 6.82 1.15
N CYS A 115 1.14 7.75 2.10
CA CYS A 115 2.30 8.49 2.54
C CYS A 115 3.12 7.66 3.53
N PRO A 116 4.43 7.92 3.68
CA PRO A 116 5.30 7.15 4.59
C PRO A 116 4.81 7.06 6.04
N PHE A 117 4.24 8.15 6.56
CA PHE A 117 3.76 8.19 7.94
C PHE A 117 2.24 8.06 8.10
N ASP A 118 1.54 7.56 7.08
CA ASP A 118 0.15 7.13 7.25
C ASP A 118 0.09 5.91 8.17
N SER A 119 -0.89 5.89 9.08
CA SER A 119 -1.10 4.75 9.98
C SER A 119 -1.66 3.54 9.24
N VAL A 120 -1.06 2.37 9.39
CA VAL A 120 -1.53 1.17 8.71
C VAL A 120 -1.62 -0.03 9.66
N ALA A 121 -2.69 -0.79 9.53
CA ALA A 121 -2.80 -2.12 10.10
C ALA A 121 -2.13 -3.14 9.19
N PRO A 122 -1.48 -4.19 9.71
CA PRO A 122 -0.94 -5.27 8.90
C PRO A 122 -2.03 -6.00 8.13
N TYR A 123 -1.79 -6.21 6.85
CA TYR A 123 -2.73 -6.88 5.94
C TYR A 123 -1.99 -7.73 4.91
N ARG A 124 -2.75 -8.54 4.17
CA ARG A 124 -2.27 -9.19 2.95
C ARG A 124 -3.30 -9.03 1.85
N LEU A 125 -3.03 -8.14 0.93
CA LEU A 125 -3.82 -7.93 -0.28
C LEU A 125 -2.92 -7.30 -1.35
N GLU A 126 -2.56 -8.08 -2.37
CA GLU A 126 -1.73 -7.63 -3.49
C GLU A 126 -2.62 -6.92 -4.52
N MET A 127 -2.07 -5.96 -5.27
CA MET A 127 -2.86 -5.18 -6.24
C MET A 127 -3.43 -6.05 -7.37
N GLN A 128 -2.75 -7.15 -7.73
CA GLN A 128 -3.22 -8.09 -8.74
C GLN A 128 -4.28 -9.09 -8.24
N ALA A 129 -4.62 -9.07 -6.93
CA ALA A 129 -5.60 -9.97 -6.36
C ALA A 129 -6.98 -9.78 -7.00
N LYS A 130 -7.66 -10.91 -7.30
CA LYS A 130 -8.97 -10.91 -7.96
C LYS A 130 -10.12 -10.78 -6.95
N LEU A 131 -9.97 -9.86 -6.00
CA LEU A 131 -11.01 -9.55 -5.04
C LEU A 131 -12.11 -8.73 -5.71
N LYS A 132 -13.33 -9.23 -5.65
CA LYS A 132 -14.52 -8.48 -6.08
C LYS A 132 -15.05 -7.66 -4.92
N ALA A 133 -15.21 -6.36 -5.10
CA ALA A 133 -15.74 -5.46 -4.09
C ALA A 133 -16.56 -4.33 -4.73
N ALA A 134 -17.65 -3.93 -4.12
CA ALA A 134 -18.51 -2.83 -4.58
C ALA A 134 -18.92 -2.93 -6.08
N GLY A 135 -19.22 -4.14 -6.56
CA GLY A 135 -19.57 -4.37 -7.98
C GLY A 135 -18.40 -4.37 -8.97
N LYS A 136 -17.17 -4.22 -8.50
CA LYS A 136 -15.94 -4.23 -9.29
C LYS A 136 -15.36 -5.63 -9.39
N LYS A 137 -14.73 -5.96 -10.53
CA LYS A 137 -14.24 -7.32 -10.83
C LYS A 137 -12.90 -7.68 -10.18
N ASP A 138 -12.06 -6.68 -9.92
CA ASP A 138 -10.73 -6.80 -9.32
C ASP A 138 -10.29 -5.46 -8.71
N LEU A 139 -9.10 -5.41 -8.10
CA LEU A 139 -8.59 -4.19 -7.46
C LEU A 139 -8.21 -3.09 -8.45
N TYR A 140 -7.79 -3.40 -9.66
CA TYR A 140 -7.54 -2.37 -10.68
C TYR A 140 -8.82 -1.64 -11.07
N ASP A 141 -9.92 -2.39 -11.23
CA ASP A 141 -11.23 -1.81 -11.50
C ASP A 141 -11.79 -1.06 -10.28
N PHE A 142 -11.54 -1.56 -9.06
CA PHE A 142 -11.96 -0.93 -7.81
C PHE A 142 -11.26 0.42 -7.59
N TRP A 143 -9.94 0.45 -7.71
CA TRP A 143 -9.16 1.66 -7.51
C TRP A 143 -9.32 2.64 -8.68
N GLY A 144 -9.47 2.16 -9.92
CA GLY A 144 -9.60 3.00 -11.11
C GLY A 144 -8.50 4.07 -11.16
N GLY A 145 -8.88 5.33 -11.34
CA GLY A 145 -7.95 6.46 -11.41
C GLY A 145 -7.56 7.08 -10.06
N LYS A 146 -8.16 6.69 -8.93
CA LYS A 146 -7.99 7.36 -7.63
C LYS A 146 -6.51 7.55 -7.20
N PRO A 147 -5.62 6.53 -7.24
CA PRO A 147 -4.21 6.72 -6.90
C PRO A 147 -3.47 7.66 -7.86
N ALA A 148 -3.80 7.61 -9.15
CA ALA A 148 -3.19 8.48 -10.16
C ALA A 148 -3.65 9.93 -10.01
N GLU A 149 -4.92 10.17 -9.72
CA GLU A 149 -5.49 11.49 -9.46
C GLU A 149 -4.84 12.14 -8.23
N GLN A 150 -4.63 11.36 -7.15
CA GLN A 150 -3.91 11.84 -5.98
C GLN A 150 -2.48 12.25 -6.34
N LEU A 151 -1.73 11.40 -7.05
CA LEU A 151 -0.37 11.71 -7.47
C LEU A 151 -0.32 12.94 -8.38
N ALA A 152 -1.23 13.03 -9.35
CA ALA A 152 -1.32 14.16 -10.28
C ALA A 152 -1.70 15.49 -9.62
N ALA A 153 -2.38 15.45 -8.47
CA ALA A 153 -2.66 16.63 -7.65
C ALA A 153 -1.43 17.09 -6.83
N GLU A 154 -0.49 16.19 -6.57
CA GLU A 154 0.68 16.45 -5.73
C GLU A 154 1.93 16.83 -6.52
N THR A 155 2.01 16.50 -7.82
CA THR A 155 3.23 16.68 -8.60
C THR A 155 3.01 16.59 -10.11
N ASP A 156 3.89 17.25 -10.86
CA ASP A 156 3.99 17.12 -12.32
C ASP A 156 5.04 16.07 -12.76
N TRP A 157 5.79 15.50 -11.83
CA TRP A 157 6.80 14.47 -12.14
C TRP A 157 6.77 13.31 -11.14
N ILE A 158 6.73 12.08 -11.67
CA ILE A 158 6.76 10.84 -10.90
C ILE A 158 7.97 10.01 -11.35
N VAL A 159 8.81 9.62 -10.39
CA VAL A 159 9.84 8.60 -10.55
C VAL A 159 9.27 7.28 -10.05
N ASN A 160 9.05 6.35 -10.96
CA ASN A 160 8.49 5.04 -10.63
C ASN A 160 9.59 4.01 -10.39
N LEU A 161 9.67 3.57 -9.14
CA LEU A 161 10.49 2.45 -8.68
C LEU A 161 9.60 1.24 -8.28
N ALA A 162 8.28 1.37 -8.45
CA ALA A 162 7.35 0.30 -8.17
C ALA A 162 7.37 -0.77 -9.26
N SER A 163 7.02 -2.00 -8.89
CA SER A 163 6.84 -3.10 -9.82
C SER A 163 5.74 -2.81 -10.85
N LYS A 164 5.70 -3.60 -11.94
CA LYS A 164 4.65 -3.51 -12.96
C LYS A 164 3.24 -3.67 -12.38
N GLU A 165 3.10 -4.47 -11.33
CA GLU A 165 1.84 -4.69 -10.63
C GLU A 165 1.26 -3.37 -10.08
N TYR A 166 2.06 -2.58 -9.36
CA TYR A 166 1.61 -1.34 -8.74
C TYR A 166 1.63 -0.16 -9.72
N SER A 167 2.62 -0.07 -10.60
CA SER A 167 2.65 0.99 -11.61
C SER A 167 1.48 0.92 -12.60
N LYS A 168 0.95 -0.29 -12.88
CA LYS A 168 -0.24 -0.49 -13.70
C LYS A 168 -1.52 0.13 -13.09
N ALA A 169 -1.59 0.26 -11.77
CA ALA A 169 -2.72 0.93 -11.10
C ALA A 169 -2.65 2.46 -11.22
N VAL A 170 -1.52 3.01 -11.66
CA VAL A 170 -1.26 4.46 -11.71
C VAL A 170 -1.08 4.95 -13.14
N TRP A 171 -0.08 4.44 -13.84
CA TRP A 171 0.35 4.95 -15.13
C TRP A 171 -0.77 5.17 -16.17
N PRO A 172 -1.71 4.23 -16.41
CA PRO A 172 -2.72 4.40 -17.45
C PRO A 172 -3.74 5.52 -17.17
N HIS A 173 -3.80 5.98 -15.93
CA HIS A 173 -4.78 6.97 -15.46
C HIS A 173 -4.16 8.36 -15.25
N LEU A 174 -2.86 8.52 -15.46
CA LEU A 174 -2.21 9.82 -15.31
C LEU A 174 -2.59 10.78 -16.45
N PRO A 175 -2.85 12.05 -16.14
CA PRO A 175 -3.06 13.06 -17.17
C PRO A 175 -1.75 13.32 -17.92
N ARG A 176 -1.86 13.69 -19.21
CA ARG A 176 -0.69 13.91 -20.11
C ARG A 176 0.34 14.94 -19.60
N ARG A 177 -0.08 15.86 -18.73
CA ARG A 177 0.82 16.87 -18.14
C ARG A 177 1.80 16.31 -17.13
N VAL A 178 1.55 15.10 -16.61
CA VAL A 178 2.40 14.48 -15.58
C VAL A 178 3.45 13.60 -16.25
N GLY A 179 4.72 13.96 -16.07
CA GLY A 179 5.85 13.14 -16.47
C GLY A 179 5.99 11.90 -15.59
N PHE A 180 6.21 10.73 -16.23
CA PHE A 180 6.35 9.45 -15.53
C PHE A 180 7.60 8.72 -16.03
N ILE A 181 8.60 8.60 -15.17
CA ILE A 181 9.88 7.95 -15.48
C ILE A 181 9.94 6.64 -14.73
N SER A 182 10.00 5.51 -15.44
CA SER A 182 10.20 4.20 -14.83
C SER A 182 11.67 3.81 -14.86
N CYS A 183 12.22 3.47 -13.68
CA CYS A 183 13.53 2.85 -13.59
C CYS A 183 13.38 1.33 -13.79
N VAL A 184 14.14 0.79 -14.73
CA VAL A 184 14.21 -0.64 -14.98
C VAL A 184 15.55 -1.13 -14.45
N PHE A 185 15.48 -2.06 -13.50
CA PHE A 185 16.65 -2.73 -12.95
C PHE A 185 16.84 -4.04 -13.71
N GLY A 186 18.02 -4.23 -14.30
CA GLY A 186 18.43 -5.43 -15.04
C GLY A 186 18.89 -6.56 -14.13
#